data_ac28b66c30a42e5bf1b30ec891db250f
#
_entry.id   ac28b66c30a42e5bf1b30ec891db250f
#
_cell.length_a   1.000
_cell.length_b   1.000
_cell.length_c   1.000
_cell.angle_alpha   90.00
_cell.angle_beta   90.00
_cell.angle_gamma   90.00
#
_symmetry.space_group_name_H-M   'P 1'
#
loop_
_entity.id
_entity.type
_entity.pdbx_description
1 polymer ?
#
loop_
_entity_poly.entity_id
_entity_poly.type
_entity_poly.pdbx_seq_one_letter_code
_entity_poly.pdbx_strand_id
1 'polypeptide(L)'
;MATGGVLFDIDGVLVTSWKPIPGAAQTLRTLADNQIARSYLTNTTTRTRVQIAELLTDAGMGVTPDEVITAAVLTADYVRDRHPGARCFLVNSGNIASDMPGIDLVASVDTRGGPMPDTPDVVLLGGAGPEYDHVTLSWVYDWMAQGVPVVAMHRSMSWTTVDGLRIDTGMYLHGMEECSGRKATAVGKPAPEGFLASAARLGVEPDEMYMVGDDLNNDVLAGQVVGMTGVLVRTGKFRQDTLDRWAADEFAMQPNHVIDSVADLPALLGL
;
A
#
# COMPACT_ATOMS: atom_id res chain seq x y z
N MET A 1 23.24 2.29 -16.69
CA MET A 1 22.38 1.13 -17.04
C MET A 1 21.08 1.71 -17.58
N ALA A 2 20.44 1.06 -18.54
CA ALA A 2 19.13 1.53 -19.02
C ALA A 2 18.11 1.35 -17.87
N THR A 3 17.24 2.33 -17.65
CA THR A 3 16.15 2.23 -16.68
C THR A 3 15.09 1.27 -17.22
N GLY A 4 14.93 0.11 -16.62
CA GLY A 4 13.94 -0.89 -17.02
C GLY A 4 12.51 -0.45 -16.69
N GLY A 5 12.32 0.18 -15.53
CA GLY A 5 11.02 0.67 -15.11
C GLY A 5 11.05 1.51 -13.83
N VAL A 6 9.92 2.17 -13.56
CA VAL A 6 9.72 2.97 -12.35
C VAL A 6 8.43 2.52 -11.66
N LEU A 7 8.57 2.16 -10.38
CA LEU A 7 7.47 1.91 -9.47
C LEU A 7 7.22 3.15 -8.61
N PHE A 8 6.00 3.64 -8.59
CA PHE A 8 5.61 4.81 -7.80
C PHE A 8 4.71 4.40 -6.63
N ASP A 9 4.95 4.97 -5.45
CA ASP A 9 3.85 5.21 -4.53
C ASP A 9 2.94 6.32 -5.09
N ILE A 10 1.71 6.40 -4.60
CA ILE A 10 0.70 7.33 -5.11
C ILE A 10 0.54 8.53 -4.18
N ASP A 11 0.16 8.29 -2.91
CA ASP A 11 -0.16 9.37 -1.97
C ASP A 11 1.11 9.94 -1.35
N GLY A 12 1.37 11.20 -1.55
CA GLY A 12 2.61 11.87 -1.16
C GLY A 12 3.68 11.94 -2.26
N VAL A 13 3.52 11.18 -3.35
CA VAL A 13 4.43 11.17 -4.51
C VAL A 13 3.79 11.79 -5.76
N LEU A 14 2.63 11.30 -6.16
CA LEU A 14 1.89 11.78 -7.33
C LEU A 14 0.77 12.76 -6.96
N VAL A 15 0.12 12.47 -5.84
CA VAL A 15 -0.99 13.26 -5.30
C VAL A 15 -0.84 13.45 -3.79
N THR A 16 -1.50 14.46 -3.24
CA THR A 16 -1.77 14.59 -1.80
C THR A 16 -3.24 14.89 -1.63
N SER A 17 -3.97 14.04 -0.89
CA SER A 17 -5.43 14.11 -0.78
C SER A 17 -6.11 14.23 -2.16
N TRP A 18 -5.64 13.45 -3.13
CA TRP A 18 -6.09 13.37 -4.53
C TRP A 18 -5.88 14.66 -5.34
N LYS A 19 -5.12 15.63 -4.82
CA LYS A 19 -4.67 16.78 -5.58
C LYS A 19 -3.29 16.51 -6.15
N PRO A 20 -3.05 16.76 -7.46
CA PRO A 20 -1.77 16.46 -8.08
C PRO A 20 -0.63 17.28 -7.44
N ILE A 21 0.49 16.60 -7.19
CA ILE A 21 1.74 17.26 -6.81
C ILE A 21 2.30 17.98 -8.05
N PRO A 22 2.78 19.22 -7.93
CA PRO A 22 3.35 19.96 -9.05
C PRO A 22 4.44 19.16 -9.78
N GLY A 23 4.34 19.07 -11.10
CA GLY A 23 5.28 18.31 -11.93
C GLY A 23 4.96 16.82 -12.11
N ALA A 24 4.13 16.20 -11.29
CA ALA A 24 3.85 14.75 -11.38
C ALA A 24 3.34 14.32 -12.76
N ALA A 25 2.31 14.99 -13.30
CA ALA A 25 1.79 14.68 -14.62
C ALA A 25 2.84 14.90 -15.74
N GLN A 26 3.71 15.91 -15.59
CA GLN A 26 4.78 16.14 -16.57
C GLN A 26 5.85 15.05 -16.51
N THR A 27 6.23 14.62 -15.30
CA THR A 27 7.17 13.51 -15.10
C THR A 27 6.65 12.24 -15.77
N LEU A 28 5.38 11.87 -15.54
CA LEU A 28 4.82 10.67 -16.16
C LEU A 28 4.75 10.76 -17.68
N ARG A 29 4.49 11.94 -18.25
CA ARG A 29 4.58 12.16 -19.71
C ARG A 29 6.01 12.00 -20.20
N THR A 30 6.99 12.61 -19.54
CA THR A 30 8.41 12.47 -19.92
C THR A 30 8.86 11.01 -19.91
N LEU A 31 8.46 10.22 -18.90
CA LEU A 31 8.75 8.78 -18.88
C LEU A 31 8.09 8.04 -20.05
N ALA A 32 6.83 8.37 -20.37
CA ALA A 32 6.12 7.77 -21.50
C ALA A 32 6.79 8.09 -22.84
N ASP A 33 7.19 9.34 -23.06
CA ASP A 33 7.86 9.80 -24.26
C ASP A 33 9.22 9.10 -24.46
N ASN A 34 9.87 8.70 -23.36
CA ASN A 34 11.12 7.94 -23.35
C ASN A 34 10.93 6.42 -23.23
N GLN A 35 9.69 5.93 -23.36
CA GLN A 35 9.34 4.51 -23.31
C GLN A 35 9.75 3.78 -22.02
N ILE A 36 9.84 4.50 -20.90
CA ILE A 36 10.13 3.92 -19.59
C ILE A 36 8.84 3.34 -19.01
N ALA A 37 8.88 2.06 -18.70
CA ALA A 37 7.75 1.33 -18.12
C ALA A 37 7.41 1.85 -16.70
N ARG A 38 6.11 1.82 -16.35
CA ARG A 38 5.62 2.36 -15.08
C ARG A 38 4.66 1.40 -14.42
N SER A 39 4.66 1.39 -13.09
CA SER A 39 3.67 0.73 -12.25
C SER A 39 3.43 1.56 -10.99
N TYR A 40 2.30 1.37 -10.35
CA TYR A 40 1.88 2.13 -9.17
C TYR A 40 1.49 1.17 -8.05
N LEU A 41 2.10 1.32 -6.88
CA LEU A 41 1.86 0.45 -5.71
C LEU A 41 1.38 1.28 -4.52
N THR A 42 0.18 1.01 -4.05
CA THR A 42 -0.41 1.77 -2.94
C THR A 42 -1.00 0.88 -1.85
N ASN A 43 -0.87 1.31 -0.59
CA ASN A 43 -1.57 0.72 0.54
C ASN A 43 -3.01 1.29 0.73
N THR A 44 -3.48 2.15 -0.16
CA THR A 44 -4.86 2.64 -0.14
C THR A 44 -5.85 1.49 -0.29
N THR A 45 -6.81 1.41 0.63
CA THR A 45 -7.86 0.38 0.68
C THR A 45 -9.27 0.96 0.65
N THR A 46 -9.39 2.29 0.58
CA THR A 46 -10.69 2.97 0.52
C THR A 46 -11.25 3.08 -0.89
N ARG A 47 -10.46 2.76 -1.90
CA ARG A 47 -10.79 2.87 -3.34
C ARG A 47 -10.27 1.67 -4.10
N THR A 48 -11.00 1.31 -5.15
CA THR A 48 -10.55 0.30 -6.11
C THR A 48 -9.48 0.86 -7.04
N ARG A 49 -8.69 -0.02 -7.67
CA ARG A 49 -7.71 0.37 -8.70
C ARG A 49 -8.33 1.14 -9.87
N VAL A 50 -9.60 0.84 -10.24
CA VAL A 50 -10.35 1.58 -11.27
C VAL A 50 -10.56 3.02 -10.82
N GLN A 51 -11.10 3.23 -9.62
CA GLN A 51 -11.32 4.57 -9.06
C GLN A 51 -10.02 5.36 -8.90
N ILE A 52 -8.94 4.68 -8.51
CA ILE A 52 -7.61 5.31 -8.40
C ILE A 52 -7.12 5.76 -9.79
N ALA A 53 -7.20 4.89 -10.79
CA ALA A 53 -6.77 5.21 -12.15
C ALA A 53 -7.58 6.35 -12.76
N GLU A 54 -8.91 6.39 -12.52
CA GLU A 54 -9.77 7.50 -12.94
C GLU A 54 -9.33 8.82 -12.32
N LEU A 55 -9.11 8.86 -10.99
CA LEU A 55 -8.66 10.07 -10.29
C LEU A 55 -7.28 10.57 -10.80
N LEU A 56 -6.34 9.67 -11.06
CA LEU A 56 -5.02 10.02 -11.60
C LEU A 56 -5.14 10.49 -13.05
N THR A 57 -6.03 9.92 -13.85
CA THR A 57 -6.28 10.34 -15.23
C THR A 57 -6.93 11.72 -15.28
N ASP A 58 -7.91 12.00 -14.41
CA ASP A 58 -8.53 13.31 -14.26
C ASP A 58 -7.50 14.38 -13.82
N ALA A 59 -6.49 13.97 -13.06
CA ALA A 59 -5.33 14.80 -12.70
C ALA A 59 -4.28 14.95 -13.82
N GLY A 60 -4.56 14.44 -15.04
CA GLY A 60 -3.68 14.57 -16.24
C GLY A 60 -2.53 13.58 -16.31
N MET A 61 -2.62 12.47 -15.58
CA MET A 61 -1.52 11.49 -15.46
C MET A 61 -1.65 10.27 -16.40
N GLY A 62 -2.86 10.00 -16.95
CA GLY A 62 -3.10 8.96 -17.94
C GLY A 62 -2.76 7.54 -17.44
N VAL A 63 -3.23 7.19 -16.24
CA VAL A 63 -2.98 5.89 -15.60
C VAL A 63 -4.12 4.93 -15.91
N THR A 64 -3.80 3.69 -16.21
CA THR A 64 -4.79 2.62 -16.40
C THR A 64 -4.93 1.75 -15.14
N PRO A 65 -6.09 1.11 -14.91
CA PRO A 65 -6.28 0.23 -13.75
C PRO A 65 -5.27 -0.93 -13.67
N ASP A 66 -4.80 -1.42 -14.81
CA ASP A 66 -3.84 -2.53 -14.84
C ASP A 66 -2.42 -2.12 -14.44
N GLU A 67 -2.09 -0.83 -14.49
CA GLU A 67 -0.83 -0.30 -13.97
C GLU A 67 -0.85 -0.15 -12.44
N VAL A 68 -2.04 -0.20 -11.80
CA VAL A 68 -2.20 0.01 -10.36
C VAL A 68 -2.26 -1.33 -9.62
N ILE A 69 -1.45 -1.45 -8.58
CA ILE A 69 -1.46 -2.55 -7.62
C ILE A 69 -1.89 -1.98 -6.26
N THR A 70 -3.02 -2.45 -5.74
CA THR A 70 -3.51 -2.07 -4.42
C THR A 70 -3.26 -3.17 -3.40
N ALA A 71 -3.23 -2.81 -2.12
CA ALA A 71 -3.18 -3.80 -1.05
C ALA A 71 -4.36 -4.79 -1.09
N ALA A 72 -5.53 -4.37 -1.59
CA ALA A 72 -6.69 -5.23 -1.79
C ALA A 72 -6.42 -6.33 -2.83
N VAL A 73 -5.82 -5.98 -3.97
CA VAL A 73 -5.43 -6.95 -5.02
C VAL A 73 -4.42 -7.95 -4.48
N LEU A 74 -3.38 -7.47 -3.79
CA LEU A 74 -2.36 -8.35 -3.17
C LEU A 74 -2.99 -9.28 -2.12
N THR A 75 -3.96 -8.79 -1.34
CA THR A 75 -4.68 -9.60 -0.36
C THR A 75 -5.50 -10.69 -1.05
N ALA A 76 -6.18 -10.36 -2.15
CA ALA A 76 -6.93 -11.34 -2.92
C ALA A 76 -6.01 -12.44 -3.50
N ASP A 77 -4.85 -12.06 -4.03
CA ASP A 77 -3.84 -13.00 -4.53
C ASP A 77 -3.34 -13.91 -3.40
N TYR A 78 -3.00 -13.32 -2.25
CA TYR A 78 -2.57 -14.07 -1.07
C TYR A 78 -3.63 -15.06 -0.59
N VAL A 79 -4.89 -14.65 -0.49
CA VAL A 79 -5.99 -15.53 -0.05
C VAL A 79 -6.21 -16.66 -1.04
N ARG A 80 -6.18 -16.40 -2.35
CA ARG A 80 -6.31 -17.46 -3.37
C ARG A 80 -5.20 -18.50 -3.28
N ASP A 81 -3.97 -18.07 -2.98
CA ASP A 81 -2.81 -18.97 -2.87
C ASP A 81 -2.79 -19.74 -1.55
N ARG A 82 -3.02 -19.07 -0.42
CA ARG A 82 -2.82 -19.62 0.93
C ARG A 82 -4.08 -20.16 1.60
N HIS A 83 -5.25 -19.67 1.17
CA HIS A 83 -6.55 -20.00 1.76
C HIS A 83 -7.60 -20.22 0.66
N PRO A 84 -7.38 -21.13 -0.30
CA PRO A 84 -8.29 -21.31 -1.44
C PRO A 84 -9.69 -21.71 -0.98
N GLY A 85 -10.70 -20.98 -1.46
CA GLY A 85 -12.11 -21.23 -1.12
C GLY A 85 -12.53 -20.75 0.29
N ALA A 86 -11.66 -20.05 1.02
CA ALA A 86 -11.96 -19.56 2.34
C ALA A 86 -13.08 -18.51 2.34
N ARG A 87 -14.00 -18.61 3.31
CA ARG A 87 -14.97 -17.57 3.64
C ARG A 87 -14.28 -16.50 4.48
N CYS A 88 -14.21 -15.30 3.94
CA CYS A 88 -13.42 -14.20 4.51
C CYS A 88 -14.32 -13.14 5.15
N PHE A 89 -14.02 -12.76 6.40
CA PHE A 89 -14.66 -11.62 7.05
C PHE A 89 -13.83 -10.37 6.83
N LEU A 90 -14.36 -9.41 6.06
CA LEU A 90 -13.67 -8.18 5.70
C LEU A 90 -14.06 -7.02 6.62
N VAL A 91 -13.09 -6.42 7.30
CA VAL A 91 -13.23 -5.13 7.99
C VAL A 91 -12.41 -4.09 7.23
N ASN A 92 -13.09 -3.18 6.54
CA ASN A 92 -12.45 -2.17 5.70
C ASN A 92 -13.34 -0.94 5.54
N SER A 93 -12.75 0.23 5.55
CA SER A 93 -13.41 1.46 5.13
C SER A 93 -13.37 1.59 3.61
N GLY A 94 -14.55 1.74 3.01
CA GLY A 94 -14.73 1.77 1.56
C GLY A 94 -15.01 0.40 0.93
N ASN A 95 -15.52 0.41 -0.29
CA ASN A 95 -15.87 -0.79 -1.04
C ASN A 95 -14.77 -1.15 -2.05
N ILE A 96 -14.08 -2.24 -1.78
CA ILE A 96 -12.98 -2.77 -2.61
C ILE A 96 -13.27 -4.17 -3.16
N ALA A 97 -14.50 -4.65 -3.05
CA ALA A 97 -14.88 -6.01 -3.45
C ALA A 97 -14.57 -6.32 -4.92
N SER A 98 -14.66 -5.32 -5.81
CA SER A 98 -14.32 -5.51 -7.23
C SER A 98 -12.82 -5.76 -7.49
N ASP A 99 -11.94 -5.39 -6.56
CA ASP A 99 -10.50 -5.69 -6.61
C ASP A 99 -10.17 -7.08 -6.01
N MET A 100 -11.17 -7.78 -5.48
CA MET A 100 -11.03 -9.09 -4.85
C MET A 100 -11.91 -10.16 -5.54
N PRO A 101 -11.84 -10.32 -6.87
CA PRO A 101 -12.70 -11.25 -7.58
C PRO A 101 -12.45 -12.70 -7.14
N GLY A 102 -13.54 -13.45 -6.95
CA GLY A 102 -13.49 -14.86 -6.56
C GLY A 102 -13.19 -15.12 -5.08
N ILE A 103 -13.09 -14.09 -4.25
CA ILE A 103 -13.01 -14.23 -2.79
C ILE A 103 -14.44 -14.20 -2.22
N ASP A 104 -14.78 -15.17 -1.38
CA ASP A 104 -16.06 -15.20 -0.65
C ASP A 104 -15.98 -14.22 0.53
N LEU A 105 -16.54 -13.03 0.34
CA LEU A 105 -16.46 -11.92 1.28
C LEU A 105 -17.75 -11.73 2.07
N VAL A 106 -17.62 -11.69 3.40
CA VAL A 106 -18.63 -11.13 4.30
C VAL A 106 -18.07 -9.82 4.85
N ALA A 107 -18.68 -8.69 4.50
CA ALA A 107 -18.23 -7.39 4.95
C ALA A 107 -18.82 -7.02 6.32
N SER A 108 -18.03 -6.40 7.19
CA SER A 108 -18.47 -5.98 8.52
C SER A 108 -19.65 -4.99 8.47
N VAL A 109 -19.74 -4.18 7.42
CA VAL A 109 -20.86 -3.24 7.21
C VAL A 109 -22.20 -3.96 7.11
N ASP A 110 -22.24 -5.16 6.55
CA ASP A 110 -23.45 -5.96 6.37
C ASP A 110 -23.91 -6.63 7.67
N THR A 111 -23.04 -6.69 8.67
CA THR A 111 -23.27 -7.33 9.97
C THR A 111 -23.34 -6.33 11.14
N ARG A 112 -23.14 -5.03 10.86
CA ARG A 112 -23.08 -3.98 11.88
C ARG A 112 -24.38 -3.92 12.71
N GLY A 113 -24.23 -4.03 14.04
CA GLY A 113 -25.36 -4.00 14.98
C GLY A 113 -26.21 -5.27 15.03
N GLY A 114 -25.82 -6.32 14.28
CA GLY A 114 -26.41 -7.64 14.29
C GLY A 114 -25.74 -8.59 15.31
N PRO A 115 -26.19 -9.86 15.33
CA PRO A 115 -25.50 -10.91 16.09
C PRO A 115 -24.11 -11.19 15.47
N MET A 116 -23.22 -11.76 16.28
CA MET A 116 -21.92 -12.24 15.79
C MET A 116 -22.14 -13.21 14.62
N PRO A 117 -21.47 -12.97 13.46
CA PRO A 117 -21.53 -13.91 12.34
C PRO A 117 -20.90 -15.26 12.69
N ASP A 118 -21.20 -16.27 11.85
CA ASP A 118 -20.47 -17.54 11.92
C ASP A 118 -18.96 -17.30 11.76
N THR A 119 -18.15 -18.09 12.48
CA THR A 119 -16.70 -18.00 12.45
C THR A 119 -16.19 -18.08 11.01
N PRO A 120 -15.44 -17.07 10.51
CA PRO A 120 -14.87 -17.11 9.17
C PRO A 120 -13.63 -18.02 9.14
N ASP A 121 -13.24 -18.43 7.93
CA ASP A 121 -11.98 -19.14 7.73
C ASP A 121 -10.78 -18.19 7.82
N VAL A 122 -10.96 -16.92 7.41
CA VAL A 122 -9.93 -15.87 7.42
C VAL A 122 -10.57 -14.52 7.74
N VAL A 123 -9.91 -13.71 8.57
CA VAL A 123 -10.25 -12.28 8.75
C VAL A 123 -9.34 -11.42 7.89
N LEU A 124 -9.92 -10.47 7.16
CA LEU A 124 -9.22 -9.49 6.34
C LEU A 124 -9.38 -8.10 6.96
N LEU A 125 -8.26 -7.43 7.25
CA LEU A 125 -8.25 -6.08 7.81
C LEU A 125 -7.66 -5.09 6.81
N GLY A 126 -8.49 -4.20 6.30
CA GLY A 126 -8.10 -3.07 5.45
C GLY A 126 -7.94 -1.77 6.24
N GLY A 127 -8.17 -0.63 5.62
CA GLY A 127 -8.05 0.69 6.25
C GLY A 127 -9.11 0.93 7.32
N ALA A 128 -8.71 1.55 8.42
CA ALA A 128 -9.60 1.82 9.55
C ALA A 128 -10.59 2.95 9.26
N GLY A 129 -11.81 2.75 9.69
CA GLY A 129 -12.90 3.70 9.59
C GLY A 129 -14.03 3.32 10.56
N PRO A 130 -15.27 3.78 10.32
CA PRO A 130 -16.42 3.45 11.15
C PRO A 130 -16.71 1.95 11.29
N GLU A 131 -16.18 1.13 10.39
CA GLU A 131 -16.28 -0.33 10.38
C GLU A 131 -15.44 -0.98 11.50
N TYR A 132 -14.45 -0.25 12.03
CA TYR A 132 -13.61 -0.64 13.18
C TYR A 132 -14.30 -0.27 14.50
N ASP A 133 -15.59 -0.58 14.63
CA ASP A 133 -16.32 -0.38 15.87
C ASP A 133 -15.97 -1.45 16.92
N HIS A 134 -16.32 -1.15 18.19
CA HIS A 134 -15.97 -2.00 19.32
C HIS A 134 -16.52 -3.42 19.20
N VAL A 135 -17.72 -3.59 18.67
CA VAL A 135 -18.37 -4.91 18.53
C VAL A 135 -17.65 -5.73 17.48
N THR A 136 -17.45 -5.16 16.30
CA THR A 136 -16.72 -5.80 15.18
C THR A 136 -15.31 -6.19 15.60
N LEU A 137 -14.56 -5.29 16.24
CA LEU A 137 -13.20 -5.57 16.70
C LEU A 137 -13.16 -6.64 17.80
N SER A 138 -14.21 -6.73 18.65
CA SER A 138 -14.32 -7.79 19.65
C SER A 138 -14.49 -9.16 19.00
N TRP A 139 -15.28 -9.27 17.92
CA TRP A 139 -15.40 -10.52 17.14
C TRP A 139 -14.05 -10.90 16.50
N VAL A 140 -13.39 -9.94 15.85
CA VAL A 140 -12.08 -10.16 15.23
C VAL A 140 -11.06 -10.64 16.26
N TYR A 141 -11.02 -10.01 17.43
CA TYR A 141 -10.14 -10.42 18.53
C TYR A 141 -10.44 -11.84 19.02
N ASP A 142 -11.71 -12.17 19.23
CA ASP A 142 -12.14 -13.50 19.68
C ASP A 142 -11.73 -14.59 18.66
N TRP A 143 -12.01 -14.38 17.40
CA TRP A 143 -11.58 -15.29 16.32
C TRP A 143 -10.05 -15.42 16.23
N MET A 144 -9.33 -14.31 16.33
CA MET A 144 -7.87 -14.32 16.34
C MET A 144 -7.32 -15.13 17.53
N ALA A 145 -7.87 -14.95 18.72
CA ALA A 145 -7.50 -15.70 19.92
C ALA A 145 -7.78 -17.21 19.77
N GLN A 146 -8.85 -17.58 19.08
CA GLN A 146 -9.18 -18.97 18.72
C GLN A 146 -8.28 -19.55 17.62
N GLY A 147 -7.45 -18.73 16.96
CA GLY A 147 -6.49 -19.15 15.94
C GLY A 147 -6.97 -18.99 14.50
N VAL A 148 -8.07 -18.26 14.26
CA VAL A 148 -8.46 -17.86 12.90
C VAL A 148 -7.36 -16.97 12.32
N PRO A 149 -6.85 -17.25 11.11
CA PRO A 149 -5.85 -16.42 10.45
C PRO A 149 -6.36 -14.99 10.23
N VAL A 150 -5.51 -14.01 10.53
CA VAL A 150 -5.78 -12.60 10.25
C VAL A 150 -4.79 -12.11 9.20
N VAL A 151 -5.30 -11.58 8.10
CA VAL A 151 -4.52 -10.99 7.01
C VAL A 151 -4.80 -9.49 6.98
N ALA A 152 -3.77 -8.69 7.21
CA ALA A 152 -3.85 -7.24 7.15
C ALA A 152 -3.37 -6.73 5.79
N MET A 153 -4.13 -5.86 5.16
CA MET A 153 -3.76 -5.23 3.89
C MET A 153 -2.55 -4.32 4.05
N HIS A 154 -2.37 -3.74 5.25
CA HIS A 154 -1.19 -2.96 5.65
C HIS A 154 -1.09 -2.88 7.18
N ARG A 155 0.04 -2.34 7.66
CA ARG A 155 0.28 -2.14 9.10
C ARG A 155 0.48 -0.67 9.47
N SER A 156 -0.04 0.26 8.64
CA SER A 156 0.05 1.70 8.94
C SER A 156 -0.59 2.02 10.28
N MET A 157 0.14 2.73 11.14
CA MET A 157 -0.33 3.11 12.47
C MET A 157 -1.31 4.28 12.41
N SER A 158 -1.12 5.16 11.43
CA SER A 158 -1.93 6.36 11.25
C SER A 158 -1.83 6.87 9.82
N TRP A 159 -2.74 7.74 9.45
CA TRP A 159 -2.73 8.48 8.21
C TRP A 159 -3.11 9.95 8.45
N THR A 160 -2.70 10.84 7.53
CA THR A 160 -2.91 12.27 7.65
C THR A 160 -4.16 12.68 6.89
N THR A 161 -5.01 13.50 7.51
CA THR A 161 -6.16 14.15 6.88
C THR A 161 -6.03 15.66 7.00
N VAL A 162 -6.91 16.38 6.33
CA VAL A 162 -7.00 17.85 6.50
C VAL A 162 -7.31 18.29 7.94
N ASP A 163 -7.95 17.40 8.72
CA ASP A 163 -8.32 17.64 10.13
C ASP A 163 -7.31 17.06 11.12
N GLY A 164 -6.13 16.62 10.67
CA GLY A 164 -5.06 16.05 11.49
C GLY A 164 -4.89 14.54 11.34
N LEU A 165 -4.14 13.94 12.27
CA LEU A 165 -3.86 12.50 12.27
C LEU A 165 -5.08 11.68 12.65
N ARG A 166 -5.25 10.55 11.97
CA ARG A 166 -6.22 9.50 12.29
C ARG A 166 -5.49 8.19 12.53
N ILE A 167 -5.98 7.41 13.48
CA ILE A 167 -5.47 6.06 13.73
C ILE A 167 -5.86 5.13 12.56
N ASP A 168 -5.01 4.15 12.28
CA ASP A 168 -5.22 3.18 11.21
C ASP A 168 -5.09 1.74 11.74
N THR A 169 -5.27 0.78 10.87
CA THR A 169 -5.31 -0.67 11.13
C THR A 169 -4.19 -1.16 12.02
N GLY A 170 -2.96 -0.65 11.82
CA GLY A 170 -1.79 -1.04 12.62
C GLY A 170 -1.95 -0.78 14.12
N MET A 171 -2.64 0.30 14.51
CA MET A 171 -2.89 0.61 15.93
C MET A 171 -3.76 -0.45 16.60
N TYR A 172 -4.83 -0.87 15.95
CA TYR A 172 -5.73 -1.92 16.45
C TYR A 172 -5.05 -3.28 16.45
N LEU A 173 -4.37 -3.59 15.34
CA LEU A 173 -3.69 -4.86 15.13
C LEU A 173 -2.61 -5.11 16.17
N HIS A 174 -1.82 -4.07 16.52
CA HIS A 174 -0.78 -4.17 17.55
C HIS A 174 -1.34 -4.63 18.89
N GLY A 175 -2.44 -4.03 19.35
CA GLY A 175 -3.11 -4.44 20.60
C GLY A 175 -3.69 -5.84 20.55
N MET A 176 -4.34 -6.20 19.44
CA MET A 176 -4.91 -7.55 19.28
C MET A 176 -3.83 -8.63 19.24
N GLU A 177 -2.71 -8.38 18.56
CA GLU A 177 -1.57 -9.30 18.52
C GLU A 177 -0.93 -9.50 19.89
N GLU A 178 -0.73 -8.42 20.64
CA GLU A 178 -0.15 -8.47 21.97
C GLU A 178 -1.04 -9.26 22.94
N CYS A 179 -2.34 -9.00 22.93
CA CYS A 179 -3.28 -9.66 23.84
C CYS A 179 -3.58 -11.11 23.45
N SER A 180 -3.65 -11.45 22.16
CA SER A 180 -3.95 -12.82 21.71
C SER A 180 -2.72 -13.73 21.67
N GLY A 181 -1.52 -13.17 21.66
CA GLY A 181 -0.28 -13.90 21.39
C GLY A 181 -0.15 -14.42 19.94
N ARG A 182 -1.01 -13.97 19.04
CA ARG A 182 -1.02 -14.35 17.62
C ARG A 182 -0.46 -13.21 16.77
N LYS A 183 0.00 -13.52 15.55
CA LYS A 183 0.47 -12.52 14.60
C LYS A 183 -0.36 -12.56 13.33
N ALA A 184 -0.73 -11.39 12.83
CA ALA A 184 -1.35 -11.25 11.53
C ALA A 184 -0.29 -11.22 10.42
N THR A 185 -0.64 -11.75 9.25
CA THR A 185 0.16 -11.57 8.04
C THR A 185 -0.18 -10.24 7.39
N ALA A 186 0.82 -9.43 7.07
CA ALA A 186 0.61 -8.21 6.28
C ALA A 186 1.12 -8.43 4.85
N VAL A 187 0.33 -7.98 3.86
CA VAL A 187 0.61 -8.23 2.43
C VAL A 187 0.93 -6.96 1.63
N GLY A 188 0.49 -5.79 2.10
CA GLY A 188 0.88 -4.51 1.50
C GLY A 188 2.27 -4.05 1.95
N LYS A 189 2.76 -2.96 1.35
CA LYS A 189 4.07 -2.39 1.72
C LYS A 189 4.24 -2.28 3.24
N PRO A 190 5.38 -2.68 3.81
CA PRO A 190 6.68 -2.99 3.20
C PRO A 190 6.87 -4.45 2.76
N ALA A 191 5.84 -5.30 2.74
CA ALA A 191 5.96 -6.69 2.31
C ALA A 191 6.41 -6.77 0.84
N PRO A 192 7.28 -7.74 0.47
CA PRO A 192 7.95 -7.79 -0.83
C PRO A 192 7.01 -8.08 -2.02
N GLU A 193 5.84 -8.66 -1.76
CA GLU A 193 4.93 -9.17 -2.79
C GLU A 193 4.53 -8.10 -3.80
N GLY A 194 4.20 -6.87 -3.35
CA GLY A 194 3.79 -5.78 -4.23
C GLY A 194 4.90 -5.28 -5.14
N PHE A 195 6.13 -5.21 -4.64
CA PHE A 195 7.30 -4.81 -5.42
C PHE A 195 7.64 -5.85 -6.49
N LEU A 196 7.66 -7.12 -6.11
CA LEU A 196 7.92 -8.24 -7.03
C LEU A 196 6.81 -8.38 -8.08
N ALA A 197 5.55 -8.21 -7.69
CA ALA A 197 4.42 -8.21 -8.63
C ALA A 197 4.53 -7.07 -9.64
N SER A 198 5.02 -5.89 -9.22
CA SER A 198 5.26 -4.75 -10.12
C SER A 198 6.34 -5.06 -11.16
N ALA A 199 7.47 -5.61 -10.74
CA ALA A 199 8.55 -6.02 -11.63
C ALA A 199 8.07 -7.08 -12.64
N ALA A 200 7.38 -8.11 -12.14
CA ALA A 200 6.83 -9.17 -12.99
C ALA A 200 5.82 -8.65 -14.03
N ARG A 201 4.95 -7.69 -13.66
CA ARG A 201 3.98 -7.08 -14.59
C ARG A 201 4.68 -6.28 -15.71
N LEU A 202 5.77 -5.61 -15.38
CA LEU A 202 6.54 -4.85 -16.37
C LEU A 202 7.48 -5.75 -17.19
N GLY A 203 7.70 -6.99 -16.78
CA GLY A 203 8.62 -7.93 -17.42
C GLY A 203 10.09 -7.52 -17.27
N VAL A 204 10.44 -6.90 -16.14
CA VAL A 204 11.79 -6.42 -15.81
C VAL A 204 12.25 -7.00 -14.48
N GLU A 205 13.57 -7.09 -14.29
CA GLU A 205 14.12 -7.52 -13.00
C GLU A 205 14.08 -6.36 -11.99
N PRO A 206 13.91 -6.64 -10.68
CA PRO A 206 13.86 -5.61 -9.66
C PRO A 206 15.07 -4.66 -9.63
N ASP A 207 16.27 -5.13 -9.94
CA ASP A 207 17.50 -4.34 -9.96
C ASP A 207 17.60 -3.37 -11.16
N GLU A 208 16.70 -3.51 -12.13
CA GLU A 208 16.52 -2.57 -13.25
C GLU A 208 15.45 -1.50 -12.95
N MET A 209 14.81 -1.56 -11.78
CA MET A 209 13.71 -0.67 -11.41
C MET A 209 14.10 0.36 -10.37
N TYR A 210 13.43 1.50 -10.43
CA TYR A 210 13.42 2.51 -9.38
C TYR A 210 12.12 2.41 -8.57
N MET A 211 12.22 2.44 -7.23
CA MET A 211 11.08 2.65 -6.34
C MET A 211 11.07 4.09 -5.85
N VAL A 212 10.06 4.86 -6.23
CA VAL A 212 9.88 6.26 -5.84
C VAL A 212 8.79 6.36 -4.79
N GLY A 213 9.15 6.79 -3.58
CA GLY A 213 8.26 6.84 -2.42
C GLY A 213 8.53 8.01 -1.48
N ASP A 214 7.55 8.36 -0.65
CA ASP A 214 7.63 9.37 0.38
C ASP A 214 7.86 8.78 1.79
N ASP A 215 7.66 7.47 1.94
CA ASP A 215 7.86 6.73 3.18
C ASP A 215 9.19 5.96 3.10
N LEU A 216 10.16 6.39 3.94
CA LEU A 216 11.49 5.80 3.95
C LEU A 216 11.46 4.28 4.11
N ASN A 217 10.67 3.77 5.07
CA ASN A 217 10.66 2.34 5.41
C ASN A 217 9.74 1.53 4.51
N ASN A 218 8.52 2.01 4.29
CA ASN A 218 7.49 1.24 3.59
C ASN A 218 7.65 1.22 2.07
N ASP A 219 8.32 2.23 1.50
CA ASP A 219 8.54 2.35 0.07
C ASP A 219 10.00 2.12 -0.29
N VAL A 220 10.87 3.03 0.14
CA VAL A 220 12.22 3.17 -0.37
C VAL A 220 13.10 2.00 0.07
N LEU A 221 13.22 1.79 1.37
CA LEU A 221 14.05 0.69 1.91
C LEU A 221 13.43 -0.68 1.61
N ALA A 222 12.10 -0.80 1.63
CA ALA A 222 11.44 -2.03 1.24
C ALA A 222 11.67 -2.38 -0.23
N GLY A 223 11.64 -1.40 -1.14
CA GLY A 223 12.03 -1.59 -2.54
C GLY A 223 13.49 -2.01 -2.69
N GLN A 224 14.40 -1.41 -1.91
CA GLN A 224 15.82 -1.79 -1.92
C GLN A 224 16.07 -3.23 -1.41
N VAL A 225 15.28 -3.71 -0.45
CA VAL A 225 15.37 -5.10 0.03
C VAL A 225 15.12 -6.12 -1.09
N VAL A 226 14.28 -5.80 -2.06
CA VAL A 226 14.03 -6.66 -3.23
C VAL A 226 14.96 -6.36 -4.42
N GLY A 227 15.89 -5.43 -4.28
CA GLY A 227 16.91 -5.10 -5.29
C GLY A 227 16.67 -3.81 -6.06
N MET A 228 15.53 -3.12 -5.89
CA MET A 228 15.23 -1.88 -6.59
C MET A 228 16.15 -0.72 -6.16
N THR A 229 16.32 0.28 -7.01
CA THR A 229 16.95 1.55 -6.65
C THR A 229 15.93 2.44 -5.94
N GLY A 230 16.16 2.73 -4.65
CA GLY A 230 15.24 3.49 -3.81
C GLY A 230 15.43 5.00 -3.96
N VAL A 231 14.37 5.72 -4.29
CA VAL A 231 14.32 7.19 -4.42
C VAL A 231 13.32 7.76 -3.43
N LEU A 232 13.82 8.49 -2.43
CA LEU A 232 12.99 9.18 -1.44
C LEU A 232 12.63 10.58 -1.93
N VAL A 233 11.34 10.92 -1.98
CA VAL A 233 10.88 12.29 -2.25
C VAL A 233 10.62 13.04 -0.95
N ARG A 234 10.90 14.38 -0.92
CA ARG A 234 10.66 15.23 0.26
C ARG A 234 9.24 15.77 0.36
N THR A 235 8.30 15.13 -0.32
CA THR A 235 6.87 15.43 -0.24
C THR A 235 6.15 14.44 0.70
N GLY A 236 4.85 14.59 0.89
CA GLY A 236 4.02 13.64 1.63
C GLY A 236 4.42 13.41 3.08
N LYS A 237 4.69 12.16 3.43
CA LYS A 237 5.06 11.70 4.80
C LYS A 237 6.51 11.98 5.16
N PHE A 238 7.33 12.41 4.21
CA PHE A 238 8.76 12.68 4.46
C PHE A 238 8.97 13.51 5.73
N ARG A 239 9.98 13.13 6.52
CA ARG A 239 10.44 13.86 7.71
C ARG A 239 11.96 13.89 7.75
N GLN A 240 12.52 15.08 7.75
CA GLN A 240 13.97 15.26 7.77
C GLN A 240 14.61 14.64 9.04
N ASP A 241 13.97 14.79 10.20
CA ASP A 241 14.45 14.20 11.46
C ASP A 241 14.46 12.67 11.45
N THR A 242 13.58 12.05 10.67
CA THR A 242 13.61 10.59 10.47
C THR A 242 14.80 10.19 9.61
N LEU A 243 15.03 10.90 8.52
CA LEU A 243 16.19 10.66 7.65
C LEU A 243 17.50 10.88 8.41
N ASP A 244 17.60 11.95 9.19
CA ASP A 244 18.82 12.28 9.97
C ASP A 244 19.11 11.23 11.04
N ARG A 245 18.08 10.75 11.75
CA ARG A 245 18.23 9.65 12.73
C ARG A 245 18.67 8.35 12.05
N TRP A 246 18.13 8.07 10.88
CA TRP A 246 18.50 6.88 10.11
C TRP A 246 19.93 6.99 9.59
N ALA A 247 20.32 8.16 9.09
CA ALA A 247 21.68 8.44 8.61
C ALA A 247 22.74 8.43 9.73
N ALA A 248 22.33 8.62 10.98
CA ALA A 248 23.23 8.54 12.13
C ALA A 248 23.62 7.10 12.49
N ASP A 249 22.88 6.10 12.02
CA ASP A 249 23.23 4.69 12.16
C ASP A 249 24.05 4.23 10.94
N GLU A 250 25.35 4.05 11.12
CA GLU A 250 26.27 3.65 10.03
C GLU A 250 25.98 2.26 9.44
N PHE A 251 25.19 1.43 10.14
CA PHE A 251 24.76 0.11 9.68
C PHE A 251 23.38 0.12 9.03
N ALA A 252 22.64 1.23 9.12
CA ALA A 252 21.33 1.33 8.50
C ALA A 252 21.44 1.49 6.98
N MET A 253 20.56 0.78 6.27
CA MET A 253 20.42 0.95 4.81
C MET A 253 19.95 2.38 4.51
N GLN A 254 20.64 3.08 3.62
CA GLN A 254 20.30 4.45 3.22
C GLN A 254 19.53 4.46 1.90
N PRO A 255 18.64 5.45 1.63
CA PRO A 255 18.05 5.62 0.31
C PRO A 255 19.17 5.86 -0.73
N ASN A 256 19.05 5.26 -1.92
CA ASN A 256 20.01 5.48 -2.99
C ASN A 256 20.02 6.93 -3.45
N HIS A 257 18.82 7.54 -3.49
CA HIS A 257 18.65 8.95 -3.88
C HIS A 257 17.61 9.64 -2.99
N VAL A 258 17.79 10.94 -2.80
CA VAL A 258 16.81 11.83 -2.16
C VAL A 258 16.61 13.04 -3.08
N ILE A 259 15.38 13.28 -3.49
CA ILE A 259 15.00 14.39 -4.37
C ILE A 259 13.88 15.23 -3.73
N ASP A 260 13.73 16.48 -4.14
CA ASP A 260 12.76 17.37 -3.51
C ASP A 260 11.31 16.97 -3.84
N SER A 261 11.07 16.55 -5.07
CA SER A 261 9.76 16.02 -5.49
C SER A 261 9.89 15.07 -6.68
N VAL A 262 8.80 14.44 -7.06
CA VAL A 262 8.74 13.59 -8.27
C VAL A 262 9.10 14.35 -9.55
N ALA A 263 8.98 15.68 -9.55
CA ALA A 263 9.36 16.53 -10.70
C ALA A 263 10.85 16.46 -11.04
N ASP A 264 11.70 16.10 -10.09
CA ASP A 264 13.16 15.99 -10.27
C ASP A 264 13.58 14.63 -10.80
N LEU A 265 12.66 13.66 -10.85
CA LEU A 265 12.95 12.29 -11.29
C LEU A 265 13.50 12.21 -12.73
N PRO A 266 12.95 12.94 -13.74
CA PRO A 266 13.50 12.89 -15.08
C PRO A 266 14.98 13.28 -15.14
N ALA A 267 15.38 14.35 -14.43
CA ALA A 267 16.78 14.79 -14.35
C ALA A 267 17.66 13.72 -13.66
N LEU A 268 17.16 13.04 -12.62
CA LEU A 268 17.87 11.94 -11.98
C LEU A 268 18.10 10.77 -12.95
N LEU A 269 17.15 10.50 -13.85
CA LEU A 269 17.24 9.44 -14.85
C LEU A 269 18.02 9.86 -16.12
N GLY A 270 18.44 11.12 -16.21
CA GLY A 270 19.17 11.65 -17.38
C GLY A 270 18.28 11.94 -18.59
N LEU A 271 17.00 12.29 -18.35
CA LEU A 271 15.98 12.59 -19.36
C LEU A 271 15.77 14.10 -19.53
#